data_62de538cc3682c69a34dbad8828fe16f
#
_entry.id   62de538cc3682c69a34dbad8828fe16f
#
_cell.length_a   1.000
_cell.length_b   1.000
_cell.length_c   1.000
_cell.angle_alpha   90.00
_cell.angle_beta   90.00
_cell.angle_gamma   90.00
#
_symmetry.space_group_name_H-M   'P 1'
#
loop_
_entity.id
_entity.type
_entity.pdbx_description
1 polymer ?
#
loop_
_entity_poly.entity_id
_entity_poly.type
_entity_poly.pdbx_seq_one_letter_code
_entity_poly.pdbx_strand_id
1 'polypeptide(L)'
;MLMPTQPDVEASTDSPLAPVRRRRRSMVLPEAYDERAMPSLALARSSRFARRVGRVLTISLALMFFLIAFAPWQQSVKGTGNVIAFRPGERMQTLEAPTKGRIVDWGEGIFENAHVTKGQIIARIQDLDELYVDRLQGQVEAAENQVKALASQVAAAGRNLEAAKMNVQTLQTQVTTYGAVRDGVEAAAAAQIDAAASKLTAERNKQIEVEAALTQYESDFRRQETLFNEDITSQLKYQQAKQKFQEAQAKVAQAESNVKAAEAELDSKTQERDAKTSKAKADIEYSQSLLNKANGDVAKSESEIEKATSDMQKAESELLKTRTLLARQRNQTITAPFDGFLTEIMPNQGSAVLKEGDPIAVIVPDTKDRTVQLLLDGNDAPLVQPGRHVR
;
A
#
# COMPACT_ATOMS: atom_id res chain seq x y z
N MET A 1 -15.61 -15.75 10.30
CA MET A 1 -15.50 -16.14 11.71
C MET A 1 -16.89 -16.06 12.31
N LEU A 2 -17.46 -17.25 12.43
CA LEU A 2 -18.53 -17.71 13.35
C LEU A 2 -19.77 -16.84 13.60
N MET A 3 -20.84 -17.27 12.92
CA MET A 3 -22.21 -17.21 13.45
C MET A 3 -22.38 -18.14 14.67
N PRO A 4 -23.37 -17.90 15.51
CA PRO A 4 -24.17 -19.01 16.01
C PRO A 4 -25.67 -18.84 15.73
N THR A 5 -26.21 -19.78 15.05
CA THR A 5 -27.34 -20.73 15.26
C THR A 5 -28.42 -20.36 16.29
N GLN A 6 -29.64 -20.35 15.76
CA GLN A 6 -30.90 -20.54 16.47
C GLN A 6 -30.99 -21.96 17.10
N PRO A 7 -31.87 -22.15 18.07
CA PRO A 7 -32.65 -23.36 18.04
C PRO A 7 -34.17 -23.14 18.02
N ASP A 8 -34.78 -23.97 17.22
CA ASP A 8 -36.19 -24.29 17.15
C ASP A 8 -36.78 -24.75 18.50
N VAL A 9 -38.04 -24.38 18.76
CA VAL A 9 -38.90 -25.12 19.72
C VAL A 9 -40.22 -25.38 19.05
N GLU A 10 -40.49 -26.64 19.04
CA GLU A 10 -41.64 -27.36 18.47
C GLU A 10 -43.00 -26.98 19.07
N ALA A 11 -43.96 -27.07 18.20
CA ALA A 11 -45.37 -27.03 18.46
C ALA A 11 -45.82 -28.28 19.25
N SER A 12 -46.68 -28.09 20.24
CA SER A 12 -47.51 -29.14 20.77
C SER A 12 -48.96 -28.76 20.61
N THR A 13 -49.61 -29.52 19.80
CA THR A 13 -51.05 -29.65 19.60
C THR A 13 -51.76 -30.06 20.88
N ASP A 14 -52.81 -29.33 21.24
CA ASP A 14 -53.85 -29.92 22.03
C ASP A 14 -55.22 -29.37 21.60
N SER A 15 -56.09 -30.29 21.22
CA SER A 15 -57.44 -30.04 20.77
C SER A 15 -58.41 -29.80 21.95
N PRO A 16 -59.30 -28.84 21.85
CA PRO A 16 -60.34 -28.68 22.90
C PRO A 16 -61.57 -29.48 22.62
N LEU A 17 -61.99 -30.20 23.63
CA LEU A 17 -63.25 -30.93 23.77
C LEU A 17 -64.50 -30.04 23.67
N ALA A 18 -65.47 -30.49 22.96
CA ALA A 18 -66.77 -29.83 22.74
C ALA A 18 -67.60 -29.61 24.05
N PRO A 19 -68.23 -28.45 24.19
CA PRO A 19 -69.11 -28.25 25.34
C PRO A 19 -70.47 -28.90 25.17
N VAL A 20 -70.84 -29.68 26.16
CA VAL A 20 -72.15 -30.33 26.34
C VAL A 20 -73.25 -29.28 26.49
N ARG A 21 -74.22 -29.26 25.57
CA ARG A 21 -75.48 -28.48 25.66
C ARG A 21 -76.32 -28.93 26.83
N ARG A 22 -76.32 -28.20 27.91
CA ARG A 22 -77.42 -28.35 28.94
C ARG A 22 -78.69 -27.63 28.47
N ARG A 23 -79.71 -28.40 28.12
CA ARG A 23 -81.08 -27.93 27.98
C ARG A 23 -81.57 -27.38 29.31
N ARG A 24 -81.77 -26.07 29.41
CA ARG A 24 -82.61 -25.51 30.49
C ARG A 24 -84.05 -25.76 30.16
N ARG A 25 -84.72 -26.55 30.97
CA ARG A 25 -86.17 -26.68 31.01
C ARG A 25 -86.73 -25.34 31.47
N SER A 26 -87.52 -24.72 30.62
CA SER A 26 -88.40 -23.63 31.01
C SER A 26 -89.48 -24.12 31.91
N MET A 27 -89.42 -23.74 33.17
CA MET A 27 -90.60 -23.84 34.03
C MET A 27 -91.61 -22.80 33.56
N VAL A 28 -92.58 -23.26 32.86
CA VAL A 28 -93.80 -22.48 32.63
C VAL A 28 -94.66 -22.60 33.88
N LEU A 29 -94.71 -21.52 34.63
CA LEU A 29 -95.74 -21.39 35.69
C LEU A 29 -97.05 -20.95 35.02
N PRO A 30 -98.09 -21.68 35.14
CA PRO A 30 -99.34 -21.28 34.58
C PRO A 30 -100.07 -20.27 35.46
N GLU A 31 -100.73 -19.36 34.82
CA GLU A 31 -101.88 -18.65 35.32
C GLU A 31 -101.79 -17.91 36.65
N ALA A 32 -101.22 -16.74 36.67
CA ALA A 32 -101.45 -15.88 37.82
C ALA A 32 -101.60 -14.39 37.51
N TYR A 33 -101.86 -13.95 36.28
CA TYR A 33 -102.17 -12.54 36.03
C TYR A 33 -103.28 -12.38 34.99
N ASP A 34 -104.49 -12.63 35.51
CA ASP A 34 -105.67 -12.20 34.75
C ASP A 34 -105.80 -10.67 34.99
N GLU A 35 -105.71 -9.88 33.89
CA GLU A 35 -105.81 -8.40 33.89
C GLU A 35 -107.14 -7.85 34.43
N ARG A 36 -108.16 -8.77 34.73
CA ARG A 36 -109.47 -8.37 35.28
C ARG A 36 -109.47 -8.25 36.78
N ALA A 37 -108.43 -8.74 37.46
CA ALA A 37 -108.36 -8.74 38.90
C ALA A 37 -107.66 -7.55 39.56
N MET A 38 -107.01 -6.69 38.79
CA MET A 38 -106.27 -5.51 39.33
C MET A 38 -106.54 -4.24 38.50
N PRO A 39 -107.44 -3.36 38.88
CA PRO A 39 -107.78 -2.16 38.18
C PRO A 39 -106.61 -1.14 38.08
N SER A 40 -105.66 -1.24 39.00
CA SER A 40 -104.42 -0.39 39.00
C SER A 40 -103.49 -0.67 37.85
N LEU A 41 -103.46 -1.80 37.20
CA LEU A 41 -102.65 -2.14 36.02
C LEU A 41 -103.17 -1.46 34.74
N ALA A 42 -104.44 -1.11 34.67
CA ALA A 42 -105.01 -0.41 33.52
C ALA A 42 -104.58 1.08 33.48
N LEU A 43 -104.22 1.66 34.65
CA LEU A 43 -103.70 3.05 34.76
C LEU A 43 -102.24 3.13 34.40
N ALA A 44 -101.51 2.04 34.46
CA ALA A 44 -100.06 2.03 34.10
C ALA A 44 -99.79 1.85 32.58
N ARG A 45 -100.84 1.58 31.80
CA ARG A 45 -100.70 1.51 30.34
C ARG A 45 -100.43 2.89 29.74
N SER A 46 -99.25 3.09 29.25
CA SER A 46 -98.98 4.24 28.43
C SER A 46 -99.90 4.26 27.21
N SER A 47 -100.47 5.44 26.91
CA SER A 47 -101.40 5.63 25.80
C SER A 47 -100.82 5.10 24.48
N ARG A 48 -101.67 4.57 23.58
CA ARG A 48 -101.20 4.08 22.27
C ARG A 48 -100.41 5.20 21.49
N PHE A 49 -100.71 6.41 21.79
CA PHE A 49 -99.98 7.60 21.24
C PHE A 49 -98.57 7.69 21.83
N ALA A 50 -98.39 7.56 23.16
CA ALA A 50 -97.03 7.64 23.80
C ALA A 50 -96.15 6.47 23.28
N ARG A 51 -96.71 5.30 23.06
CA ARG A 51 -95.94 4.14 22.45
C ARG A 51 -95.56 4.39 20.97
N ARG A 52 -96.37 5.10 20.21
CA ARG A 52 -96.09 5.44 18.85
C ARG A 52 -94.95 6.55 18.81
N VAL A 53 -95.09 7.58 19.62
CA VAL A 53 -94.06 8.60 19.78
C VAL A 53 -92.77 8.00 20.28
N GLY A 54 -92.82 7.09 21.32
CA GLY A 54 -91.60 6.44 21.77
C GLY A 54 -90.90 5.59 20.69
N ARG A 55 -91.68 4.88 19.85
CA ARG A 55 -91.05 4.13 18.72
C ARG A 55 -90.48 5.05 17.65
N VAL A 56 -91.16 6.13 17.33
CA VAL A 56 -90.65 7.10 16.38
C VAL A 56 -89.34 7.76 16.87
N LEU A 57 -89.34 8.12 18.17
CA LEU A 57 -88.13 8.66 18.79
C LEU A 57 -87.00 7.66 18.82
N THR A 58 -87.28 6.38 19.17
CA THR A 58 -86.22 5.34 19.17
C THR A 58 -85.70 5.07 17.74
N ILE A 59 -86.57 5.00 16.75
CA ILE A 59 -86.18 4.84 15.36
C ILE A 59 -85.39 6.09 14.85
N SER A 60 -85.81 7.29 15.21
CA SER A 60 -85.08 8.51 14.89
C SER A 60 -83.71 8.55 15.54
N LEU A 61 -83.62 8.16 16.80
CA LEU A 61 -82.30 8.09 17.50
C LEU A 61 -81.37 7.05 16.89
N ALA A 62 -81.98 5.88 16.56
CA ALA A 62 -81.21 4.79 15.87
C ALA A 62 -80.76 5.24 14.48
N LEU A 63 -81.57 5.96 13.74
CA LEU A 63 -81.24 6.50 12.43
C LEU A 63 -80.19 7.59 12.56
N MET A 64 -80.29 8.44 13.58
CA MET A 64 -79.27 9.48 13.87
C MET A 64 -77.91 8.87 14.23
N PHE A 65 -77.93 7.82 15.07
CA PHE A 65 -76.73 7.07 15.41
C PHE A 65 -76.10 6.42 14.16
N PHE A 66 -76.92 5.83 13.31
CA PHE A 66 -76.49 5.25 12.05
C PHE A 66 -75.92 6.29 11.10
N LEU A 67 -76.53 7.44 10.98
CA LEU A 67 -76.03 8.56 10.17
C LEU A 67 -74.69 9.08 10.70
N ILE A 68 -74.49 9.19 12.00
CA ILE A 68 -73.23 9.59 12.62
C ILE A 68 -72.14 8.53 12.42
N ALA A 69 -72.52 7.22 12.56
CA ALA A 69 -71.55 6.12 12.40
C ALA A 69 -71.07 5.96 10.96
N PHE A 70 -71.88 6.28 9.96
CA PHE A 70 -71.56 6.18 8.56
C PHE A 70 -71.21 7.56 7.89
N ALA A 71 -71.28 8.63 8.66
CA ALA A 71 -70.84 9.94 8.15
C ALA A 71 -69.34 9.90 7.80
N PRO A 72 -68.95 10.32 6.62
CA PRO A 72 -67.53 10.34 6.26
C PRO A 72 -66.80 11.42 7.10
N TRP A 73 -66.05 10.94 8.07
CA TRP A 73 -65.17 11.78 8.89
C TRP A 73 -64.04 12.26 8.03
N GLN A 74 -64.03 13.53 7.67
CA GLN A 74 -62.88 14.16 7.02
C GLN A 74 -61.99 14.77 8.10
N GLN A 75 -60.86 14.22 8.27
CA GLN A 75 -59.82 14.77 9.12
C GLN A 75 -58.91 15.64 8.25
N SER A 76 -58.85 16.91 8.57
CA SER A 76 -57.93 17.83 7.92
C SER A 76 -56.74 18.13 8.81
N VAL A 77 -55.55 18.04 8.26
CA VAL A 77 -54.31 18.40 8.89
C VAL A 77 -53.88 19.75 8.31
N LYS A 78 -53.49 20.67 9.19
CA LYS A 78 -52.97 21.97 8.79
C LYS A 78 -51.43 21.85 8.65
N GLY A 79 -50.93 22.29 7.52
CA GLY A 79 -49.48 22.36 7.30
C GLY A 79 -49.12 23.70 6.66
N THR A 80 -47.92 24.15 6.92
CA THR A 80 -47.31 25.25 6.19
C THR A 80 -46.43 24.69 5.07
N GLY A 81 -46.41 25.26 3.91
CA GLY A 81 -45.64 24.73 2.80
C GLY A 81 -45.12 25.80 1.87
N ASN A 82 -43.97 25.49 1.26
CA ASN A 82 -43.36 26.33 0.24
C ASN A 82 -43.34 25.58 -1.08
N VAL A 83 -43.52 26.31 -2.17
CA VAL A 83 -43.35 25.80 -3.53
C VAL A 83 -41.84 25.68 -3.78
N ILE A 84 -41.36 24.48 -4.04
CA ILE A 84 -39.97 24.22 -4.37
C ILE A 84 -39.85 23.43 -5.68
N ALA A 85 -38.66 23.42 -6.27
CA ALA A 85 -38.39 22.54 -7.39
C ALA A 85 -38.37 21.07 -6.94
N PHE A 86 -38.91 20.19 -7.78
CA PHE A 86 -38.97 18.75 -7.48
C PHE A 86 -37.56 18.13 -7.38
N ARG A 87 -36.70 18.47 -8.33
CA ARG A 87 -35.33 17.93 -8.36
C ARG A 87 -34.39 18.74 -7.45
N PRO A 88 -33.56 18.12 -6.62
CA PRO A 88 -32.63 18.82 -5.75
C PRO A 88 -31.66 19.77 -6.48
N GLY A 89 -31.22 19.40 -7.70
CA GLY A 89 -30.36 20.25 -8.54
C GLY A 89 -31.04 21.45 -9.17
N GLU A 90 -32.36 21.52 -9.09
CA GLU A 90 -33.19 22.64 -9.62
C GLU A 90 -33.69 23.55 -8.49
N ARG A 91 -33.14 23.42 -7.28
CA ARG A 91 -33.46 24.31 -6.16
C ARG A 91 -32.67 25.59 -6.26
N MET A 92 -33.15 26.64 -5.58
CA MET A 92 -32.40 27.87 -5.47
C MET A 92 -31.00 27.65 -4.94
N GLN A 93 -30.01 28.27 -5.54
CA GLN A 93 -28.60 28.20 -5.14
C GLN A 93 -28.07 29.61 -4.90
N THR A 94 -27.30 29.72 -3.82
CA THR A 94 -26.53 30.91 -3.52
C THR A 94 -25.21 30.83 -4.28
N LEU A 95 -24.91 31.86 -5.05
CA LEU A 95 -23.63 32.03 -5.71
C LEU A 95 -22.70 32.74 -4.77
N GLU A 96 -21.59 32.06 -4.47
CA GLU A 96 -20.59 32.53 -3.51
C GLU A 96 -19.32 33.02 -4.21
N ALA A 97 -18.58 33.90 -3.55
CA ALA A 97 -17.32 34.41 -4.04
C ALA A 97 -16.27 33.30 -4.08
N PRO A 98 -15.68 32.95 -5.23
CA PRO A 98 -14.63 31.92 -5.33
C PRO A 98 -13.27 32.38 -4.76
N THR A 99 -13.07 33.69 -4.62
CA THR A 99 -11.85 34.31 -4.12
C THR A 99 -12.19 35.60 -3.35
N LYS A 100 -11.29 36.03 -2.48
CA LYS A 100 -11.39 37.36 -1.88
C LYS A 100 -11.16 38.45 -2.94
N GLY A 101 -11.87 39.56 -2.82
CA GLY A 101 -11.72 40.69 -3.75
C GLY A 101 -12.88 41.64 -3.69
N ARG A 102 -13.03 42.47 -4.70
CA ARG A 102 -14.20 43.33 -4.88
C ARG A 102 -14.82 43.08 -6.21
N ILE A 103 -16.11 43.28 -6.31
CA ILE A 103 -16.82 43.22 -7.58
C ILE A 103 -16.47 44.48 -8.38
N VAL A 104 -15.87 44.31 -9.54
CA VAL A 104 -15.50 45.41 -10.45
C VAL A 104 -16.62 45.66 -11.42
N ASP A 105 -17.23 44.60 -11.90
CA ASP A 105 -18.22 44.69 -12.96
C ASP A 105 -19.27 43.57 -12.81
N TRP A 106 -20.53 43.92 -13.04
CA TRP A 106 -21.62 42.96 -13.23
C TRP A 106 -21.75 42.64 -14.70
N GLY A 107 -22.05 41.43 -15.04
CA GLY A 107 -22.28 41.04 -16.43
C GLY A 107 -23.39 41.85 -17.11
N GLU A 108 -23.36 41.88 -18.41
CA GLU A 108 -24.41 42.59 -19.20
C GLU A 108 -25.80 42.02 -18.90
N GLY A 109 -26.75 42.90 -18.58
CA GLY A 109 -28.14 42.53 -18.31
C GLY A 109 -28.35 41.86 -16.94
N ILE A 110 -27.41 41.99 -16.01
CA ILE A 110 -27.51 41.45 -14.65
C ILE A 110 -28.15 42.49 -13.72
N PHE A 111 -29.36 42.21 -13.28
CA PHE A 111 -30.13 42.94 -12.28
C PHE A 111 -31.06 42.00 -11.51
N GLU A 112 -31.66 42.44 -10.43
CA GLU A 112 -32.61 41.63 -9.68
C GLU A 112 -33.81 41.23 -10.55
N ASN A 113 -34.17 39.95 -10.54
CA ASN A 113 -35.16 39.31 -11.42
C ASN A 113 -34.75 39.21 -12.91
N ALA A 114 -33.48 39.42 -13.25
CA ALA A 114 -32.99 39.16 -14.60
C ALA A 114 -32.97 37.65 -14.89
N HIS A 115 -33.35 37.28 -16.11
CA HIS A 115 -33.18 35.94 -16.63
C HIS A 115 -31.72 35.76 -17.10
N VAL A 116 -31.05 34.72 -16.62
CA VAL A 116 -29.67 34.37 -16.98
C VAL A 116 -29.61 32.97 -17.58
N THR A 117 -28.71 32.78 -18.52
CA THR A 117 -28.46 31.50 -19.15
C THR A 117 -27.23 30.83 -18.55
N LYS A 118 -27.19 29.52 -18.60
CA LYS A 118 -26.05 28.72 -18.10
C LYS A 118 -24.73 29.18 -18.73
N GLY A 119 -23.75 29.48 -17.91
CA GLY A 119 -22.43 29.95 -18.33
C GLY A 119 -22.33 31.45 -18.55
N GLN A 120 -23.45 32.20 -18.45
CA GLN A 120 -23.45 33.66 -18.52
C GLN A 120 -22.67 34.23 -17.34
N ILE A 121 -21.83 35.23 -17.61
CA ILE A 121 -21.06 35.93 -16.57
C ILE A 121 -22.01 36.76 -15.73
N ILE A 122 -22.06 36.52 -14.44
CA ILE A 122 -22.88 37.27 -13.48
C ILE A 122 -22.07 38.42 -12.89
N ALA A 123 -20.88 38.12 -12.40
CA ALA A 123 -20.02 39.14 -11.83
C ALA A 123 -18.53 38.80 -12.06
N ARG A 124 -17.73 39.85 -12.09
CA ARG A 124 -16.27 39.73 -12.14
C ARG A 124 -15.67 40.29 -10.87
N ILE A 125 -14.94 39.45 -10.16
CA ILE A 125 -14.22 39.82 -8.95
C ILE A 125 -12.77 40.13 -9.33
N GLN A 126 -12.23 41.20 -8.77
CA GLN A 126 -10.82 41.54 -8.89
C GLN A 126 -10.18 41.57 -7.50
N ASP A 127 -8.96 41.00 -7.36
CA ASP A 127 -8.17 41.14 -6.13
C ASP A 127 -7.85 42.63 -5.91
N LEU A 128 -7.65 42.96 -4.64
CA LEU A 128 -7.21 44.30 -4.21
C LEU A 128 -5.80 44.64 -4.72
N ASP A 129 -5.01 43.63 -5.04
CA ASP A 129 -3.66 43.74 -5.57
C ASP A 129 -3.65 43.33 -7.06
N GLU A 130 -3.57 44.31 -7.93
CA GLU A 130 -3.60 44.11 -9.39
C GLU A 130 -2.41 43.26 -9.90
N LEU A 131 -1.27 43.31 -9.22
CA LEU A 131 -0.04 42.59 -9.60
C LEU A 131 0.05 41.20 -8.93
N TYR A 132 -0.94 40.80 -8.14
CA TYR A 132 -0.88 39.54 -7.40
C TYR A 132 -0.84 38.31 -8.31
N VAL A 133 -1.59 38.31 -9.39
CA VAL A 133 -1.62 37.23 -10.39
C VAL A 133 -0.25 37.10 -11.08
N ASP A 134 0.36 38.23 -11.47
CA ASP A 134 1.68 38.24 -12.12
C ASP A 134 2.77 37.74 -11.19
N ARG A 135 2.70 38.12 -9.91
CA ARG A 135 3.63 37.59 -8.89
C ARG A 135 3.44 36.09 -8.68
N LEU A 136 2.22 35.59 -8.62
CA LEU A 136 1.95 34.15 -8.53
C LEU A 136 2.45 33.42 -9.76
N GLN A 137 2.30 34.00 -10.93
CA GLN A 137 2.83 33.43 -12.18
C GLN A 137 4.35 33.32 -12.15
N GLY A 138 5.04 34.39 -11.70
CA GLY A 138 6.49 34.36 -11.50
C GLY A 138 6.93 33.33 -10.47
N GLN A 139 6.15 33.13 -9.39
CA GLN A 139 6.41 32.09 -8.41
C GLN A 139 6.26 30.68 -9.00
N VAL A 140 5.24 30.46 -9.83
CA VAL A 140 5.05 29.17 -10.55
C VAL A 140 6.25 28.91 -11.44
N GLU A 141 6.68 29.89 -12.24
CA GLU A 141 7.84 29.77 -13.13
C GLU A 141 9.14 29.47 -12.34
N ALA A 142 9.35 30.16 -11.24
CA ALA A 142 10.49 29.89 -10.35
C ALA A 142 10.45 28.46 -9.77
N ALA A 143 9.28 28.01 -9.32
CA ALA A 143 9.08 26.65 -8.80
C ALA A 143 9.27 25.59 -9.91
N GLU A 144 8.81 25.84 -11.13
CA GLU A 144 9.07 24.96 -12.29
C GLU A 144 10.55 24.84 -12.61
N ASN A 145 11.26 25.94 -12.60
CA ASN A 145 12.71 25.94 -12.81
C ASN A 145 13.44 25.19 -11.70
N GLN A 146 12.98 25.32 -10.44
CA GLN A 146 13.54 24.56 -9.32
C GLN A 146 13.31 23.06 -9.48
N VAL A 147 12.10 22.61 -9.84
CA VAL A 147 11.81 21.19 -10.11
C VAL A 147 12.69 20.68 -11.25
N LYS A 148 12.87 21.45 -12.33
CA LYS A 148 13.74 21.07 -13.44
C LYS A 148 15.21 20.95 -13.05
N ALA A 149 15.70 21.85 -12.19
CA ALA A 149 17.05 21.77 -11.65
C ALA A 149 17.25 20.52 -10.78
N LEU A 150 16.31 20.21 -9.89
CA LEU A 150 16.34 19.01 -9.05
C LEU A 150 16.20 17.73 -9.86
N ALA A 151 15.39 17.72 -10.92
CA ALA A 151 15.32 16.59 -11.86
C ALA A 151 16.66 16.30 -12.53
N SER A 152 17.39 17.37 -12.90
CA SER A 152 18.74 17.24 -13.42
C SER A 152 19.73 16.68 -12.39
N GLN A 153 19.57 17.05 -11.11
CA GLN A 153 20.37 16.53 -10.01
C GLN A 153 20.09 15.03 -9.77
N VAL A 154 18.81 14.61 -9.79
CA VAL A 154 18.42 13.20 -9.73
C VAL A 154 19.06 12.40 -10.87
N ALA A 155 19.02 12.92 -12.10
CA ALA A 155 19.64 12.28 -13.24
C ALA A 155 21.16 12.18 -13.10
N ALA A 156 21.83 13.18 -12.52
CA ALA A 156 23.26 13.15 -12.24
C ALA A 156 23.62 12.11 -11.16
N ALA A 157 22.86 12.08 -10.05
CA ALA A 157 23.00 11.08 -9.00
C ALA A 157 22.79 9.65 -9.53
N GLY A 158 21.81 9.48 -10.44
CA GLY A 158 21.57 8.20 -11.11
C GLY A 158 22.78 7.73 -11.95
N ARG A 159 23.41 8.63 -12.69
CA ARG A 159 24.64 8.29 -13.44
C ARG A 159 25.81 7.93 -12.52
N ASN A 160 25.94 8.60 -11.38
CA ASN A 160 26.96 8.27 -10.39
C ASN A 160 26.73 6.89 -9.79
N LEU A 161 25.49 6.54 -9.47
CA LEU A 161 25.13 5.21 -8.99
C LEU A 161 25.45 4.14 -10.03
N GLU A 162 25.14 4.36 -11.28
CA GLU A 162 25.46 3.42 -12.37
C GLU A 162 26.96 3.21 -12.51
N ALA A 163 27.75 4.30 -12.48
CA ALA A 163 29.21 4.24 -12.50
C ALA A 163 29.78 3.47 -11.29
N ALA A 164 29.22 3.68 -10.10
CA ALA A 164 29.61 2.93 -8.91
C ALA A 164 29.32 1.43 -9.04
N LYS A 165 28.15 1.07 -9.58
CA LYS A 165 27.78 -0.34 -9.85
C LYS A 165 28.69 -1.00 -10.89
N MET A 166 29.05 -0.30 -11.95
CA MET A 166 30.01 -0.79 -12.94
C MET A 166 31.40 -1.02 -12.31
N ASN A 167 31.84 -0.14 -11.39
CA ASN A 167 33.09 -0.31 -10.68
C ASN A 167 33.07 -1.59 -9.79
N VAL A 168 31.96 -1.83 -9.07
CA VAL A 168 31.77 -3.07 -8.30
C VAL A 168 31.86 -4.29 -9.21
N GLN A 169 31.21 -4.30 -10.37
CA GLN A 169 31.26 -5.41 -11.32
C GLN A 169 32.70 -5.66 -11.82
N THR A 170 33.45 -4.60 -12.10
CA THR A 170 34.85 -4.69 -12.53
C THR A 170 35.72 -5.30 -11.44
N LEU A 171 35.59 -4.82 -10.21
CA LEU A 171 36.34 -5.35 -9.06
C LEU A 171 35.95 -6.79 -8.72
N GLN A 172 34.68 -7.16 -8.87
CA GLN A 172 34.20 -8.55 -8.72
C GLN A 172 34.88 -9.47 -9.73
N THR A 173 34.98 -9.03 -10.99
CA THR A 173 35.69 -9.76 -12.06
C THR A 173 37.18 -9.86 -11.71
N GLN A 174 37.80 -8.80 -11.16
CA GLN A 174 39.19 -8.82 -10.73
C GLN A 174 39.44 -9.83 -9.59
N VAL A 175 38.58 -9.89 -8.58
CA VAL A 175 38.67 -10.88 -7.49
C VAL A 175 38.60 -12.31 -8.04
N THR A 176 37.65 -12.59 -8.96
CA THR A 176 37.53 -13.92 -9.58
C THR A 176 38.77 -14.26 -10.44
N THR A 177 39.32 -13.30 -11.16
CA THR A 177 40.53 -13.48 -11.95
C THR A 177 41.75 -13.78 -11.07
N TYR A 178 41.94 -13.04 -9.98
CA TYR A 178 43.03 -13.33 -9.03
C TYR A 178 42.84 -14.69 -8.35
N GLY A 179 41.61 -15.11 -8.10
CA GLY A 179 41.31 -16.47 -7.65
C GLY A 179 41.83 -17.53 -8.63
N ALA A 180 41.51 -17.39 -9.91
CA ALA A 180 41.99 -18.29 -10.96
C ALA A 180 43.54 -18.25 -11.11
N VAL A 181 44.15 -17.06 -11.00
CA VAL A 181 45.62 -16.93 -11.00
C VAL A 181 46.23 -17.66 -9.81
N ARG A 182 45.69 -17.52 -8.59
CA ARG A 182 46.15 -18.27 -7.41
C ARG A 182 46.13 -19.79 -7.66
N ASP A 183 45.01 -20.29 -8.18
CA ASP A 183 44.83 -21.72 -8.44
C ASP A 183 45.83 -22.22 -9.50
N GLY A 184 46.07 -21.43 -10.54
CA GLY A 184 47.10 -21.71 -11.55
C GLY A 184 48.52 -21.70 -10.99
N VAL A 185 48.84 -20.73 -10.14
CA VAL A 185 50.17 -20.66 -9.44
C VAL A 185 50.36 -21.84 -8.54
N GLU A 186 49.35 -22.25 -7.76
CA GLU A 186 49.39 -23.38 -6.87
C GLU A 186 49.61 -24.70 -7.62
N ALA A 187 48.85 -24.90 -8.73
CA ALA A 187 49.01 -26.08 -9.59
C ALA A 187 50.43 -26.18 -10.22
N ALA A 188 50.93 -25.03 -10.73
CA ALA A 188 52.25 -24.98 -11.35
C ALA A 188 53.37 -25.25 -10.29
N ALA A 189 53.23 -24.70 -9.08
CA ALA A 189 54.18 -24.92 -8.01
C ALA A 189 54.13 -26.37 -7.47
N ALA A 190 52.93 -26.98 -7.40
CA ALA A 190 52.80 -28.38 -7.03
C ALA A 190 53.53 -29.29 -8.06
N ALA A 191 53.38 -29.05 -9.36
CA ALA A 191 54.10 -29.80 -10.37
C ALA A 191 55.62 -29.68 -10.27
N GLN A 192 56.15 -28.50 -9.86
CA GLN A 192 57.60 -28.30 -9.61
C GLN A 192 58.07 -29.06 -8.37
N ILE A 193 57.30 -29.12 -7.31
CA ILE A 193 57.59 -29.89 -6.12
C ILE A 193 57.57 -31.37 -6.42
N ASP A 194 56.60 -31.87 -7.19
CA ASP A 194 56.55 -33.28 -7.60
C ASP A 194 57.75 -33.67 -8.44
N ALA A 195 58.19 -32.78 -9.34
CA ALA A 195 59.42 -33.00 -10.16
C ALA A 195 60.66 -33.08 -9.25
N ALA A 196 60.80 -32.15 -8.27
CA ALA A 196 61.92 -32.15 -7.32
C ALA A 196 61.89 -33.37 -6.38
N ALA A 197 60.74 -33.81 -5.94
CA ALA A 197 60.56 -35.06 -5.14
C ALA A 197 60.93 -36.30 -5.95
N SER A 198 60.54 -36.33 -7.22
CA SER A 198 60.92 -37.44 -8.14
C SER A 198 62.46 -37.51 -8.32
N LYS A 199 63.11 -36.34 -8.50
CA LYS A 199 64.55 -36.23 -8.59
C LYS A 199 65.25 -36.70 -7.31
N LEU A 200 64.75 -36.29 -6.14
CA LEU A 200 65.26 -36.75 -4.82
C LEU A 200 65.17 -38.28 -4.73
N THR A 201 64.02 -38.86 -5.13
CA THR A 201 63.81 -40.31 -5.13
C THR A 201 64.81 -41.00 -6.04
N ALA A 202 65.10 -40.47 -7.24
CA ALA A 202 66.08 -41.01 -8.16
C ALA A 202 67.52 -40.96 -7.57
N GLU A 203 67.89 -39.85 -6.91
CA GLU A 203 69.22 -39.76 -6.30
C GLU A 203 69.38 -40.69 -5.07
N ARG A 204 68.32 -40.88 -4.28
CA ARG A 204 68.28 -41.87 -3.16
C ARG A 204 68.44 -43.32 -3.71
N ASN A 205 67.80 -43.67 -4.81
CA ASN A 205 67.93 -45.00 -5.42
C ASN A 205 69.37 -45.20 -5.91
N LYS A 206 70.02 -44.19 -6.50
CA LYS A 206 71.44 -44.24 -6.87
C LYS A 206 72.34 -44.41 -5.66
N GLN A 207 72.08 -43.70 -4.57
CA GLN A 207 72.82 -43.88 -3.29
C GLN A 207 72.73 -45.33 -2.83
N ILE A 208 71.55 -45.93 -2.76
CA ILE A 208 71.35 -47.34 -2.40
C ILE A 208 72.18 -48.27 -3.32
N GLU A 209 72.18 -48.01 -4.64
CA GLU A 209 72.94 -48.81 -5.59
C GLU A 209 74.44 -48.73 -5.30
N VAL A 210 75.02 -47.52 -5.07
CA VAL A 210 76.48 -47.37 -4.78
C VAL A 210 76.84 -47.89 -3.40
N GLU A 211 75.96 -47.79 -2.36
CA GLU A 211 76.13 -48.36 -1.08
C GLU A 211 76.20 -49.93 -1.12
N ALA A 212 75.28 -50.52 -1.93
CA ALA A 212 75.36 -51.96 -2.17
C ALA A 212 76.66 -52.38 -2.87
N ALA A 213 77.12 -51.59 -3.84
CA ALA A 213 78.43 -51.80 -4.48
C ALA A 213 79.62 -51.65 -3.49
N LEU A 214 79.55 -50.62 -2.59
CA LEU A 214 80.57 -50.44 -1.54
C LEU A 214 80.63 -51.67 -0.65
N THR A 215 79.53 -52.23 -0.19
CA THR A 215 79.45 -53.42 0.67
C THR A 215 80.13 -54.61 -0.04
N GLN A 216 79.94 -54.75 -1.34
CA GLN A 216 80.59 -55.82 -2.11
C GLN A 216 82.09 -55.58 -2.19
N TYR A 217 82.56 -54.41 -2.52
CA TYR A 217 84.01 -54.09 -2.58
C TYR A 217 84.66 -54.11 -1.26
N GLU A 218 84.00 -53.76 -0.19
CA GLU A 218 84.51 -53.90 1.17
C GLU A 218 84.74 -55.41 1.53
N SER A 219 83.76 -56.23 1.21
CA SER A 219 83.88 -57.67 1.44
C SER A 219 85.06 -58.31 0.65
N ASP A 220 85.20 -57.85 -0.61
CA ASP A 220 86.33 -58.27 -1.47
C ASP A 220 87.67 -57.77 -0.96
N PHE A 221 87.76 -56.51 -0.50
CA PHE A 221 88.94 -55.95 0.11
C PHE A 221 89.32 -56.67 1.36
N ARG A 222 88.43 -56.90 2.33
CA ARG A 222 88.68 -57.67 3.57
C ARG A 222 89.15 -59.09 3.27
N ARG A 223 88.59 -59.75 2.27
CA ARG A 223 89.01 -61.06 1.82
C ARG A 223 90.44 -61.06 1.26
N GLN A 224 90.77 -60.08 0.40
CA GLN A 224 92.06 -59.92 -0.19
C GLN A 224 93.14 -59.55 0.88
N GLU A 225 92.74 -58.74 1.90
CA GLU A 225 93.59 -58.32 3.02
C GLU A 225 93.94 -59.52 3.88
N THR A 226 92.99 -60.40 4.20
CA THR A 226 93.21 -61.63 4.94
C THR A 226 94.17 -62.58 4.17
N LEU A 227 93.89 -62.81 2.88
CA LEU A 227 94.72 -63.66 2.04
C LEU A 227 96.11 -63.07 1.76
N PHE A 228 96.30 -61.77 1.83
CA PHE A 228 97.58 -61.10 1.73
C PHE A 228 98.38 -61.25 2.99
N ASN A 229 97.74 -61.11 4.16
CA ASN A 229 98.38 -61.31 5.44
C ASN A 229 98.77 -62.79 5.69
N GLU A 230 98.17 -63.76 4.97
CA GLU A 230 98.49 -65.17 4.93
C GLU A 230 99.49 -65.54 3.83
N ASP A 231 100.08 -64.55 3.13
CA ASP A 231 100.99 -64.73 1.99
C ASP A 231 100.43 -65.52 0.76
N ILE A 232 99.06 -65.62 0.65
CA ILE A 232 98.39 -66.43 -0.38
C ILE A 232 98.12 -65.62 -1.68
N THR A 233 98.04 -64.27 -1.62
CA THR A 233 97.75 -63.44 -2.75
C THR A 233 98.87 -62.43 -3.01
N SER A 234 98.90 -61.89 -4.33
CA SER A 234 99.91 -60.89 -4.70
C SER A 234 99.59 -59.49 -4.23
N GLN A 235 100.64 -58.69 -3.90
CA GLN A 235 100.52 -57.31 -3.55
C GLN A 235 99.67 -56.45 -4.56
N LEU A 236 99.79 -56.82 -5.85
CA LEU A 236 99.04 -56.15 -6.89
C LEU A 236 97.51 -56.32 -6.72
N LYS A 237 97.04 -57.58 -6.39
CA LYS A 237 95.61 -57.85 -6.19
C LYS A 237 95.09 -57.14 -4.94
N TYR A 238 95.86 -57.09 -3.86
CA TYR A 238 95.50 -56.36 -2.64
C TYR A 238 95.40 -54.85 -2.93
N GLN A 239 96.35 -54.21 -3.67
CA GLN A 239 96.29 -52.83 -4.02
C GLN A 239 95.14 -52.54 -4.93
N GLN A 240 94.79 -53.39 -5.89
CA GLN A 240 93.61 -53.20 -6.76
C GLN A 240 92.31 -53.28 -5.99
N ALA A 241 92.20 -54.24 -5.01
CA ALA A 241 91.01 -54.32 -4.14
C ALA A 241 90.86 -53.06 -3.25
N LYS A 242 92.01 -52.59 -2.68
CA LYS A 242 92.04 -51.36 -1.89
C LYS A 242 91.59 -50.10 -2.71
N GLN A 243 92.14 -50.01 -3.89
CA GLN A 243 91.77 -48.91 -4.80
C GLN A 243 90.28 -48.93 -5.14
N LYS A 244 89.72 -50.11 -5.48
CA LYS A 244 88.29 -50.24 -5.78
C LYS A 244 87.40 -49.89 -4.59
N PHE A 245 87.79 -50.29 -3.37
CA PHE A 245 87.13 -49.95 -2.12
C PHE A 245 87.16 -48.42 -1.89
N GLN A 246 88.30 -47.76 -2.07
CA GLN A 246 88.45 -46.31 -1.93
C GLN A 246 87.66 -45.57 -2.99
N GLU A 247 87.61 -46.05 -4.21
CA GLU A 247 86.78 -45.51 -5.29
C GLU A 247 85.32 -45.65 -4.96
N ALA A 248 84.84 -46.76 -4.38
CA ALA A 248 83.47 -46.98 -3.97
C ALA A 248 83.06 -46.03 -2.82
N GLN A 249 83.99 -45.81 -1.85
CA GLN A 249 83.76 -44.86 -0.76
C GLN A 249 83.59 -43.44 -1.27
N ALA A 250 84.44 -43.05 -2.25
CA ALA A 250 84.30 -41.73 -2.89
C ALA A 250 82.97 -41.57 -3.64
N LYS A 251 82.52 -42.66 -4.30
CA LYS A 251 81.19 -42.65 -4.99
C LYS A 251 80.02 -42.57 -4.00
N VAL A 252 80.07 -43.19 -2.85
CA VAL A 252 79.04 -43.06 -1.83
C VAL A 252 78.99 -41.62 -1.30
N ALA A 253 80.21 -41.07 -0.94
CA ALA A 253 80.25 -39.64 -0.50
C ALA A 253 79.69 -38.66 -1.56
N GLN A 254 79.96 -38.95 -2.81
CA GLN A 254 79.37 -38.14 -3.94
C GLN A 254 77.86 -38.32 -4.01
N ALA A 255 77.32 -39.55 -3.88
CA ALA A 255 75.89 -39.82 -3.90
C ALA A 255 75.16 -39.18 -2.71
N GLU A 256 75.75 -39.24 -1.53
CA GLU A 256 75.25 -38.53 -0.33
C GLU A 256 75.15 -37.02 -0.57
N SER A 257 76.19 -36.44 -1.20
CA SER A 257 76.20 -35.05 -1.54
C SER A 257 75.11 -34.65 -2.53
N ASN A 258 74.87 -35.55 -3.52
CA ASN A 258 73.80 -35.37 -4.52
C ASN A 258 72.41 -35.44 -3.86
N VAL A 259 72.18 -36.37 -2.94
CA VAL A 259 70.93 -36.47 -2.18
C VAL A 259 70.68 -35.21 -1.36
N LYS A 260 71.70 -34.70 -0.63
CA LYS A 260 71.58 -33.43 0.12
C LYS A 260 71.26 -32.26 -0.79
N ALA A 261 71.83 -32.20 -1.99
CA ALA A 261 71.55 -31.16 -2.96
C ALA A 261 70.12 -31.24 -3.48
N ALA A 262 69.59 -32.47 -3.72
CA ALA A 262 68.20 -32.70 -4.16
C ALA A 262 67.21 -32.40 -3.03
N GLU A 263 67.54 -32.66 -1.77
CA GLU A 263 66.73 -32.27 -0.59
C GLU A 263 66.62 -30.76 -0.45
N ALA A 264 67.75 -30.05 -0.57
CA ALA A 264 67.77 -28.59 -0.55
C ALA A 264 67.00 -27.98 -1.70
N GLU A 265 67.04 -28.59 -2.90
CA GLU A 265 66.23 -28.19 -4.05
C GLU A 265 64.72 -28.34 -3.77
N LEU A 266 64.30 -29.46 -3.21
CA LEU A 266 62.89 -29.72 -2.81
C LEU A 266 62.40 -28.70 -1.77
N ASP A 267 63.24 -28.43 -0.71
CA ASP A 267 62.87 -27.42 0.30
C ASP A 267 62.76 -26.04 -0.30
N SER A 268 63.71 -25.66 -1.18
CA SER A 268 63.68 -24.38 -1.90
C SER A 268 62.38 -24.25 -2.76
N LYS A 269 61.94 -25.30 -3.47
CA LYS A 269 60.67 -25.28 -4.26
C LYS A 269 59.45 -25.19 -3.37
N THR A 270 59.50 -25.79 -2.18
CA THR A 270 58.43 -25.71 -1.19
C THR A 270 58.28 -24.27 -0.66
N GLN A 271 59.39 -23.62 -0.30
CA GLN A 271 59.40 -22.25 0.16
C GLN A 271 58.99 -21.28 -0.94
N GLU A 272 59.40 -21.53 -2.20
CA GLU A 272 58.95 -20.73 -3.38
C GLU A 272 57.44 -20.80 -3.59
N ARG A 273 56.84 -22.02 -3.45
CA ARG A 273 55.37 -22.18 -3.48
C ARG A 273 54.69 -21.36 -2.39
N ASP A 274 55.18 -21.46 -1.13
CA ASP A 274 54.58 -20.75 -0.01
C ASP A 274 54.64 -19.22 -0.17
N ALA A 275 55.77 -18.71 -0.68
CA ALA A 275 55.91 -17.30 -0.98
C ALA A 275 54.97 -16.85 -2.10
N LYS A 276 54.83 -17.62 -3.21
CA LYS A 276 53.94 -17.30 -4.34
C LYS A 276 52.49 -17.38 -3.95
N THR A 277 52.10 -18.43 -3.18
CA THR A 277 50.69 -18.56 -2.72
C THR A 277 50.33 -17.50 -1.71
N SER A 278 51.22 -17.10 -0.80
CA SER A 278 51.00 -16.00 0.15
C SER A 278 50.82 -14.67 -0.58
N LYS A 279 51.64 -14.41 -1.60
CA LYS A 279 51.47 -13.22 -2.43
C LYS A 279 50.13 -13.21 -3.16
N ALA A 280 49.75 -14.31 -3.80
CA ALA A 280 48.45 -14.41 -4.51
C ALA A 280 47.25 -14.23 -3.57
N LYS A 281 47.34 -14.76 -2.30
CA LYS A 281 46.31 -14.51 -1.30
C LYS A 281 46.23 -13.03 -0.90
N ALA A 282 47.38 -12.39 -0.69
CA ALA A 282 47.39 -10.95 -0.38
C ALA A 282 46.79 -10.10 -1.51
N ASP A 283 47.03 -10.45 -2.77
CA ASP A 283 46.46 -9.76 -3.93
C ASP A 283 44.92 -9.93 -3.97
N ILE A 284 44.40 -11.12 -3.61
CA ILE A 284 42.96 -11.38 -3.48
C ILE A 284 42.35 -10.56 -2.33
N GLU A 285 42.97 -10.59 -1.14
CA GLU A 285 42.51 -9.82 0.03
C GLU A 285 42.48 -8.32 -0.23
N TYR A 286 43.51 -7.81 -0.90
CA TYR A 286 43.54 -6.40 -1.34
C TYR A 286 42.38 -6.08 -2.28
N SER A 287 42.16 -6.89 -3.31
CA SER A 287 41.06 -6.69 -4.26
C SER A 287 39.70 -6.83 -3.58
N GLN A 288 39.56 -7.74 -2.62
CA GLN A 288 38.32 -7.88 -1.81
C GLN A 288 38.08 -6.64 -0.95
N SER A 289 39.12 -6.04 -0.40
CA SER A 289 39.04 -4.79 0.35
C SER A 289 38.56 -3.62 -0.55
N LEU A 290 39.08 -3.55 -1.78
CA LEU A 290 38.61 -2.55 -2.77
C LEU A 290 37.15 -2.79 -3.16
N LEU A 291 36.74 -4.04 -3.34
CA LEU A 291 35.35 -4.41 -3.63
C LEU A 291 34.42 -4.00 -2.49
N ASN A 292 34.80 -4.24 -1.23
CA ASN A 292 34.02 -3.83 -0.07
C ASN A 292 33.88 -2.29 -0.01
N LYS A 293 34.95 -1.55 -0.31
CA LYS A 293 34.90 -0.10 -0.41
C LYS A 293 33.94 0.35 -1.53
N ALA A 294 34.04 -0.24 -2.71
CA ALA A 294 33.16 0.08 -3.83
C ALA A 294 31.69 -0.20 -3.54
N ASN A 295 31.39 -1.28 -2.79
CA ASN A 295 30.01 -1.54 -2.30
C ASN A 295 29.53 -0.43 -1.34
N GLY A 296 30.41 0.09 -0.49
CA GLY A 296 30.11 1.26 0.34
C GLY A 296 29.82 2.52 -0.49
N ASP A 297 30.55 2.72 -1.59
CA ASP A 297 30.33 3.84 -2.51
C ASP A 297 28.98 3.70 -3.25
N VAL A 298 28.56 2.47 -3.60
CA VAL A 298 27.21 2.20 -4.14
C VAL A 298 26.15 2.58 -3.12
N ALA A 299 26.25 2.11 -1.87
CA ALA A 299 25.27 2.42 -0.82
C ALA A 299 25.17 3.95 -0.57
N LYS A 300 26.30 4.66 -0.64
CA LYS A 300 26.34 6.12 -0.54
C LYS A 300 25.60 6.77 -1.72
N SER A 301 25.88 6.33 -2.94
CA SER A 301 25.22 6.86 -4.16
C SER A 301 23.72 6.55 -4.18
N GLU A 302 23.27 5.41 -3.64
CA GLU A 302 21.86 5.08 -3.44
C GLU A 302 21.18 6.05 -2.47
N SER A 303 21.81 6.35 -1.34
CA SER A 303 21.31 7.36 -0.40
C SER A 303 21.25 8.78 -1.01
N GLU A 304 22.22 9.13 -1.86
CA GLU A 304 22.24 10.43 -2.55
C GLU A 304 21.08 10.56 -3.56
N ILE A 305 20.76 9.49 -4.31
CA ILE A 305 19.64 9.51 -5.26
C ILE A 305 18.29 9.57 -4.53
N GLU A 306 18.15 8.83 -3.42
CA GLU A 306 16.93 8.88 -2.58
C GLU A 306 16.70 10.29 -2.03
N LYS A 307 17.76 10.93 -1.53
CA LYS A 307 17.68 12.30 -1.04
C LYS A 307 17.30 13.28 -2.15
N ALA A 308 17.97 13.21 -3.29
CA ALA A 308 17.67 14.08 -4.44
C ALA A 308 16.23 13.87 -4.93
N THR A 309 15.73 12.62 -4.95
CA THR A 309 14.35 12.29 -5.32
C THR A 309 13.35 12.86 -4.32
N SER A 310 13.63 12.74 -3.01
CA SER A 310 12.79 13.32 -1.96
C SER A 310 12.71 14.85 -2.08
N ASP A 311 13.82 15.50 -2.37
CA ASP A 311 13.84 16.97 -2.51
C ASP A 311 13.09 17.41 -3.78
N MET A 312 13.18 16.66 -4.88
CA MET A 312 12.38 16.88 -6.09
C MET A 312 10.88 16.75 -5.80
N GLN A 313 10.45 15.68 -5.08
CA GLN A 313 9.05 15.48 -4.72
C GLN A 313 8.49 16.62 -3.84
N LYS A 314 9.30 17.16 -2.92
CA LYS A 314 8.92 18.33 -2.11
C LYS A 314 8.71 19.56 -3.00
N ALA A 315 9.61 19.79 -3.94
CA ALA A 315 9.50 20.91 -4.87
C ALA A 315 8.30 20.76 -5.81
N GLU A 316 7.98 19.55 -6.28
CA GLU A 316 6.77 19.26 -7.07
C GLU A 316 5.50 19.53 -6.27
N SER A 317 5.46 19.14 -4.99
CA SER A 317 4.35 19.43 -4.10
C SER A 317 4.14 20.94 -3.92
N GLU A 318 5.22 21.69 -3.77
CA GLU A 318 5.16 23.16 -3.65
C GLU A 318 4.72 23.82 -4.96
N LEU A 319 5.22 23.34 -6.10
CA LEU A 319 4.74 23.76 -7.42
C LEU A 319 3.24 23.54 -7.59
N LEU A 320 2.74 22.37 -7.18
CA LEU A 320 1.31 22.04 -7.25
C LEU A 320 0.47 22.99 -6.40
N LYS A 321 0.92 23.32 -5.18
CA LYS A 321 0.24 24.31 -4.31
C LYS A 321 0.21 25.68 -4.97
N THR A 322 1.32 26.14 -5.49
CA THR A 322 1.42 27.47 -6.13
C THR A 322 0.57 27.52 -7.39
N ARG A 323 0.56 26.46 -8.22
CA ARG A 323 -0.33 26.36 -9.39
C ARG A 323 -1.81 26.38 -8.99
N THR A 324 -2.17 25.70 -7.88
CA THR A 324 -3.54 25.70 -7.36
C THR A 324 -3.96 27.10 -6.92
N LEU A 325 -3.08 27.82 -6.23
CA LEU A 325 -3.32 29.23 -5.86
C LEU A 325 -3.49 30.12 -7.09
N LEU A 326 -2.62 29.97 -8.07
CA LEU A 326 -2.76 30.73 -9.33
C LEU A 326 -4.07 30.40 -10.07
N ALA A 327 -4.45 29.13 -10.13
CA ALA A 327 -5.68 28.69 -10.77
C ALA A 327 -6.93 29.27 -10.06
N ARG A 328 -6.94 29.25 -8.72
CA ARG A 328 -8.00 29.88 -7.92
C ARG A 328 -8.07 31.38 -8.18
N GLN A 329 -6.92 32.04 -8.21
CA GLN A 329 -6.85 33.47 -8.42
C GLN A 329 -7.24 33.91 -9.85
N ARG A 330 -7.01 33.06 -10.85
CA ARG A 330 -7.48 33.30 -12.23
C ARG A 330 -8.99 33.10 -12.38
N ASN A 331 -9.63 32.33 -11.51
CA ASN A 331 -11.08 32.08 -11.54
C ASN A 331 -11.87 33.19 -10.83
N GLN A 332 -11.74 34.42 -11.34
CA GLN A 332 -12.35 35.63 -10.79
C GLN A 332 -13.72 35.92 -11.38
N THR A 333 -14.20 35.08 -12.26
CA THR A 333 -15.53 35.23 -12.92
C THR A 333 -16.54 34.29 -12.29
N ILE A 334 -17.67 34.83 -11.90
CA ILE A 334 -18.83 34.08 -11.42
C ILE A 334 -19.77 33.90 -12.58
N THR A 335 -20.11 32.67 -12.92
CA THR A 335 -21.00 32.32 -13.99
C THR A 335 -22.24 31.60 -13.46
N ALA A 336 -23.36 31.73 -14.19
CA ALA A 336 -24.59 31.01 -13.87
C ALA A 336 -24.41 29.50 -14.07
N PRO A 337 -24.70 28.67 -13.06
CA PRO A 337 -24.56 27.21 -13.16
C PRO A 337 -25.65 26.56 -14.01
N PHE A 338 -26.80 27.23 -14.16
CA PHE A 338 -27.98 26.80 -14.93
C PHE A 338 -28.79 27.99 -15.39
N ASP A 339 -29.76 27.74 -16.24
CA ASP A 339 -30.72 28.76 -16.73
C ASP A 339 -31.73 29.08 -15.62
N GLY A 340 -31.93 30.37 -15.35
CA GLY A 340 -32.81 30.77 -14.24
C GLY A 340 -32.91 32.28 -14.05
N PHE A 341 -33.47 32.65 -12.90
CA PHE A 341 -33.66 34.06 -12.52
C PHE A 341 -32.78 34.39 -11.31
N LEU A 342 -32.13 35.55 -11.34
CA LEU A 342 -31.45 36.11 -10.19
C LEU A 342 -32.45 36.78 -9.27
N THR A 343 -32.68 36.27 -8.08
CA THR A 343 -33.71 36.80 -7.17
C THR A 343 -33.19 37.86 -6.23
N GLU A 344 -31.94 37.78 -5.85
CA GLU A 344 -31.31 38.70 -4.88
C GLU A 344 -29.86 38.94 -5.27
N ILE A 345 -29.41 40.18 -5.21
CA ILE A 345 -28.03 40.59 -5.43
C ILE A 345 -27.58 41.33 -4.15
N MET A 346 -26.64 40.69 -3.40
CA MET A 346 -26.30 41.16 -2.06
C MET A 346 -25.29 42.31 -2.02
N PRO A 347 -24.16 42.31 -2.76
CA PRO A 347 -23.16 43.37 -2.63
C PRO A 347 -23.38 44.52 -3.67
N ASN A 348 -23.11 45.75 -3.21
CA ASN A 348 -23.04 46.89 -4.11
C ASN A 348 -21.70 46.91 -4.86
N GLN A 349 -21.74 47.27 -6.16
CA GLN A 349 -20.57 47.41 -7.01
C GLN A 349 -19.53 48.37 -6.40
N GLY A 350 -18.28 47.93 -6.29
CA GLY A 350 -17.13 48.74 -5.88
C GLY A 350 -17.01 49.07 -4.40
N SER A 351 -17.99 48.77 -3.56
CA SER A 351 -18.01 49.21 -2.16
C SER A 351 -17.69 48.11 -1.13
N ALA A 352 -17.92 46.85 -1.45
CA ALA A 352 -17.73 45.74 -0.52
C ALA A 352 -16.49 44.90 -0.86
N VAL A 353 -15.65 44.66 0.14
CA VAL A 353 -14.57 43.67 0.05
C VAL A 353 -15.16 42.33 0.43
N LEU A 354 -15.24 41.43 -0.52
CA LEU A 354 -15.75 40.07 -0.33
C LEU A 354 -14.63 39.14 0.16
N LYS A 355 -15.01 38.20 0.99
CA LYS A 355 -14.18 37.05 1.37
C LYS A 355 -14.57 35.84 0.54
N GLU A 356 -13.68 34.86 0.45
CA GLU A 356 -14.02 33.55 -0.11
C GLU A 356 -15.21 32.94 0.63
N GLY A 357 -16.26 32.53 -0.11
CA GLY A 357 -17.51 32.00 0.46
C GLY A 357 -18.59 33.06 0.76
N ASP A 358 -18.31 34.36 0.63
CA ASP A 358 -19.36 35.37 0.83
C ASP A 358 -20.44 35.26 -0.26
N PRO A 359 -21.73 35.34 0.11
CA PRO A 359 -22.83 35.27 -0.85
C PRO A 359 -22.88 36.53 -1.73
N ILE A 360 -23.05 36.30 -3.02
CA ILE A 360 -23.08 37.38 -4.04
C ILE A 360 -24.47 37.54 -4.63
N ALA A 361 -25.08 36.43 -5.02
CA ALA A 361 -26.43 36.46 -5.62
C ALA A 361 -27.12 35.11 -5.34
N VAL A 362 -28.44 35.12 -5.42
CA VAL A 362 -29.25 33.90 -5.34
C VAL A 362 -29.87 33.66 -6.71
N ILE A 363 -29.66 32.48 -7.29
CA ILE A 363 -30.24 32.06 -8.56
C ILE A 363 -31.32 31.01 -8.33
N VAL A 364 -32.44 31.18 -8.95
CA VAL A 364 -33.59 30.26 -8.96
C VAL A 364 -33.73 29.69 -10.38
N PRO A 365 -33.67 28.37 -10.56
CA PRO A 365 -33.76 27.78 -11.89
C PRO A 365 -35.13 27.97 -12.53
N ASP A 366 -35.15 28.13 -13.85
CA ASP A 366 -36.39 28.13 -14.64
C ASP A 366 -36.89 26.69 -14.81
N THR A 367 -37.61 26.20 -13.78
CA THR A 367 -38.16 24.84 -13.81
C THR A 367 -39.67 24.83 -13.99
N LYS A 368 -40.16 23.91 -14.82
CA LYS A 368 -41.58 23.64 -15.00
C LYS A 368 -42.11 22.64 -13.95
N ASP A 369 -41.26 21.83 -13.38
CA ASP A 369 -41.58 20.80 -12.41
C ASP A 369 -41.59 21.38 -10.98
N ARG A 370 -42.74 21.91 -10.57
CA ARG A 370 -42.93 22.50 -9.24
C ARG A 370 -43.56 21.50 -8.30
N THR A 371 -43.09 21.44 -7.09
CA THR A 371 -43.68 20.65 -6.00
C THR A 371 -43.89 21.53 -4.78
N VAL A 372 -44.80 21.11 -3.93
CA VAL A 372 -45.05 21.79 -2.64
C VAL A 372 -44.47 20.94 -1.54
N GLN A 373 -43.50 21.49 -0.82
CA GLN A 373 -42.99 20.88 0.41
C GLN A 373 -43.87 21.33 1.56
N LEU A 374 -44.58 20.36 2.18
CA LEU A 374 -45.44 20.62 3.32
C LEU A 374 -44.70 20.23 4.63
N LEU A 375 -44.66 21.16 5.56
CA LEU A 375 -44.24 20.94 6.91
C LEU A 375 -45.47 20.66 7.79
N LEU A 376 -45.56 19.46 8.30
CA LEU A 376 -46.65 18.99 9.12
C LEU A 376 -46.15 18.82 10.56
N ASP A 377 -47.05 18.98 11.55
CA ASP A 377 -46.72 18.62 12.94
C ASP A 377 -46.46 17.10 13.01
N GLY A 378 -45.45 16.71 13.77
CA GLY A 378 -45.06 15.30 13.91
C GLY A 378 -46.19 14.39 14.44
N ASN A 379 -47.12 14.95 15.24
CA ASN A 379 -48.27 14.23 15.73
C ASN A 379 -49.33 13.94 14.66
N ASP A 380 -49.38 14.75 13.62
CA ASP A 380 -50.34 14.64 12.51
C ASP A 380 -49.78 13.85 11.33
N ALA A 381 -48.47 13.58 11.31
CA ALA A 381 -47.81 12.84 10.24
C ALA A 381 -48.42 11.45 9.92
N PRO A 382 -48.86 10.65 10.91
CA PRO A 382 -49.51 9.35 10.66
C PRO A 382 -50.84 9.44 9.94
N LEU A 383 -51.49 10.61 9.97
CA LEU A 383 -52.80 10.84 9.35
C LEU A 383 -52.73 11.16 7.86
N VAL A 384 -51.54 11.46 7.36
CA VAL A 384 -51.29 11.83 5.95
C VAL A 384 -50.76 10.61 5.22
N GLN A 385 -51.55 10.14 4.24
CA GLN A 385 -51.21 9.01 3.39
C GLN A 385 -50.98 9.52 1.93
N PRO A 386 -50.09 8.81 1.16
CA PRO A 386 -49.95 9.12 -0.26
C PRO A 386 -51.30 9.10 -1.01
N GLY A 387 -51.50 10.10 -1.87
CA GLY A 387 -52.76 10.24 -2.62
C GLY A 387 -53.84 11.13 -1.96
N ARG A 388 -53.60 11.70 -0.79
CA ARG A 388 -54.48 12.70 -0.16
C ARG A 388 -54.42 14.04 -0.91
N HIS A 389 -55.55 14.67 -1.06
CA HIS A 389 -55.64 16.00 -1.69
C HIS A 389 -55.19 17.11 -0.74
N VAL A 390 -54.39 17.99 -1.22
CA VAL A 390 -53.99 19.26 -0.56
C VAL A 390 -54.82 20.39 -1.10
N ARG A 391 -55.38 21.22 -0.22
CA ARG A 391 -56.14 22.45 -0.61
C ARG A 391 -55.46 23.66 -0.04
#